data_0c54e2884c1e2fa525cb77a9981074b4
#
_entry.id   0c54e2884c1e2fa525cb77a9981074b4
#
_cell.length_a   1.000
_cell.length_b   1.000
_cell.length_c   1.000
_cell.angle_alpha   90.00
_cell.angle_beta   90.00
_cell.angle_gamma   90.00
#
_symmetry.space_group_name_H-M   'P 1'
#
loop_
_entity.id
_entity.type
_entity.pdbx_description
1 polymer ?
#
loop_
_entity_poly.entity_id
_entity_poly.type
_entity_poly.pdbx_seq_one_letter_code
_entity_poly.pdbx_strand_id
1 'polypeptide(L)'
;MNNSKVSILQDNRFKVFFAVFVMIGWSLAYPLIKLGYQEFQIDGADLGGKILFAGVRFFMAGTAVTLYAHFKKIRSDITGKGDLGWLALLGLVNTALHYMFAYIGLGYNSSARSTILDSMGGFFLILLSTIIFADDKMTWRKALGCLLGVAGIISINIQPGADFFADITFMGDGMILLNACCTALGGLITRVVSRRMNIMRATGYSMQIGGALLILTAVFVRPNTAWVFTAKGVFILLCLIAISAVCFAIYNALLSYHPISQIAIYNSLIPVLGVIFAALLLHEELRIQYIIAVIMVACGIHIVNHK
;
A
#
# COMPACT_ATOMS: atom_id res chain seq x y z
N MET A 1 -5.02 1.64 -39.84
CA MET A 1 -6.02 1.80 -38.76
C MET A 1 -5.74 0.73 -37.70
N ASN A 2 -5.00 1.10 -36.65
CA ASN A 2 -4.66 0.18 -35.57
C ASN A 2 -5.75 0.33 -34.50
N ASN A 3 -6.68 -0.60 -34.42
CA ASN A 3 -7.61 -0.73 -33.29
C ASN A 3 -6.79 -1.10 -32.07
N SER A 4 -6.19 -0.12 -31.39
CA SER A 4 -5.67 -0.30 -30.04
C SER A 4 -6.88 -0.63 -29.15
N LYS A 5 -7.04 -1.92 -28.82
CA LYS A 5 -8.01 -2.34 -27.81
C LYS A 5 -7.75 -1.51 -26.56
N VAL A 6 -8.67 -0.60 -26.25
CA VAL A 6 -8.62 0.18 -25.00
C VAL A 6 -8.45 -0.83 -23.86
N SER A 7 -7.41 -0.64 -23.05
CA SER A 7 -7.21 -1.52 -21.89
C SER A 7 -8.44 -1.43 -21.00
N ILE A 8 -8.95 -2.55 -20.54
CA ILE A 8 -10.11 -2.61 -19.65
C ILE A 8 -9.92 -1.72 -18.40
N LEU A 9 -8.66 -1.46 -18.02
CA LEU A 9 -8.29 -0.57 -16.90
C LEU A 9 -8.43 0.93 -17.26
N GLN A 10 -8.58 1.27 -18.54
CA GLN A 10 -8.85 2.64 -19.00
C GLN A 10 -10.34 2.96 -18.99
N ASP A 11 -11.20 1.93 -19.02
CA ASP A 11 -12.65 2.12 -19.03
C ASP A 11 -13.15 2.51 -17.64
N ASN A 12 -13.81 3.68 -17.57
CA ASN A 12 -14.41 4.20 -16.33
C ASN A 12 -15.42 3.24 -15.68
N ARG A 13 -16.03 2.33 -16.45
CA ARG A 13 -17.00 1.36 -15.93
C ARG A 13 -16.35 0.35 -14.99
N PHE A 14 -15.12 -0.06 -15.28
CA PHE A 14 -14.38 -1.06 -14.50
C PHE A 14 -13.45 -0.45 -13.45
N LYS A 15 -13.23 0.87 -13.49
CA LYS A 15 -12.38 1.58 -12.53
C LYS A 15 -12.71 1.25 -11.08
N VAL A 16 -13.99 1.33 -10.72
CA VAL A 16 -14.45 1.08 -9.34
C VAL A 16 -14.19 -0.36 -8.94
N PHE A 17 -14.53 -1.31 -9.84
CA PHE A 17 -14.32 -2.73 -9.58
C PHE A 17 -12.84 -3.05 -9.29
N PHE A 18 -11.93 -2.58 -10.15
CA PHE A 18 -10.51 -2.84 -9.98
C PHE A 18 -9.91 -2.10 -8.77
N ALA A 19 -10.37 -0.87 -8.49
CA ALA A 19 -9.96 -0.15 -7.29
C ALA A 19 -10.37 -0.89 -6.02
N VAL A 20 -11.62 -1.32 -5.92
CA VAL A 20 -12.13 -2.10 -4.77
C VAL A 20 -11.40 -3.44 -4.65
N PHE A 21 -11.18 -4.15 -5.76
CA PHE A 21 -10.42 -5.40 -5.76
C PHE A 21 -9.02 -5.23 -5.15
N VAL A 22 -8.31 -4.17 -5.53
CA VAL A 22 -6.99 -3.85 -4.97
C VAL A 22 -7.07 -3.57 -3.46
N MET A 23 -8.10 -2.81 -3.03
CA MET A 23 -8.28 -2.50 -1.60
C MET A 23 -8.55 -3.76 -0.77
N ILE A 24 -9.35 -4.69 -1.29
CA ILE A 24 -9.55 -6.02 -0.65
C ILE A 24 -8.20 -6.73 -0.49
N GLY A 25 -7.41 -6.82 -1.55
CA GLY A 25 -6.11 -7.48 -1.51
C GLY A 25 -5.14 -6.83 -0.51
N TRP A 26 -5.03 -5.51 -0.51
CA TRP A 26 -4.14 -4.81 0.42
C TRP A 26 -4.61 -4.88 1.87
N SER A 27 -5.91 -4.80 2.12
CA SER A 27 -6.46 -4.96 3.47
C SER A 27 -6.21 -6.35 4.03
N LEU A 28 -6.28 -7.38 3.18
CA LEU A 28 -5.97 -8.76 3.55
C LEU A 28 -4.48 -8.97 3.84
N ALA A 29 -3.61 -8.16 3.25
CA ALA A 29 -2.17 -8.30 3.43
C ALA A 29 -1.71 -8.09 4.87
N TYR A 30 -2.29 -7.13 5.62
CA TYR A 30 -1.88 -6.85 6.99
C TYR A 30 -2.03 -8.05 7.94
N PRO A 31 -3.22 -8.68 8.05
CA PRO A 31 -3.34 -9.91 8.86
C PRO A 31 -2.46 -11.05 8.33
N LEU A 32 -2.33 -11.21 7.01
CA LEU A 32 -1.46 -12.25 6.45
C LEU A 32 0.03 -12.03 6.78
N ILE A 33 0.50 -10.78 6.85
CA ILE A 33 1.87 -10.48 7.30
C ILE A 33 2.06 -10.92 8.75
N LYS A 34 1.11 -10.62 9.64
CA LYS A 34 1.18 -11.07 11.05
C LYS A 34 1.17 -12.57 11.19
N LEU A 35 0.31 -13.26 10.44
CA LEU A 35 0.33 -14.72 10.37
C LEU A 35 1.66 -15.24 9.81
N GLY A 36 2.23 -14.55 8.82
CA GLY A 36 3.56 -14.84 8.30
C GLY A 36 4.64 -14.72 9.38
N TYR A 37 4.62 -13.67 10.21
CA TYR A 37 5.56 -13.55 11.34
C TYR A 37 5.46 -14.74 12.28
N GLN A 38 4.24 -15.16 12.64
CA GLN A 38 4.02 -16.32 13.51
C GLN A 38 4.56 -17.62 12.90
N GLU A 39 4.24 -17.88 11.63
CA GLU A 39 4.63 -19.13 10.95
C GLU A 39 6.14 -19.23 10.69
N PHE A 40 6.80 -18.11 10.35
CA PHE A 40 8.25 -18.06 10.16
C PHE A 40 9.02 -17.82 11.46
N GLN A 41 8.32 -17.70 12.61
CA GLN A 41 8.86 -17.41 13.95
C GLN A 41 9.68 -16.12 13.99
N ILE A 42 9.23 -15.07 13.26
CA ILE A 42 9.86 -13.76 13.28
C ILE A 42 9.38 -13.02 14.53
N ASP A 43 10.29 -12.81 15.48
CA ASP A 43 9.99 -12.13 16.75
C ASP A 43 9.56 -10.67 16.55
N GLY A 44 8.76 -10.15 17.48
CA GLY A 44 8.32 -8.76 17.50
C GLY A 44 9.47 -7.76 17.51
N ALA A 45 10.61 -8.07 18.13
CA ALA A 45 11.82 -7.25 18.17
C ALA A 45 12.78 -7.50 16.99
N ASP A 46 12.57 -8.54 16.16
CA ASP A 46 13.44 -8.87 15.03
C ASP A 46 13.19 -7.96 13.82
N LEU A 47 13.81 -6.79 13.82
CA LEU A 47 13.74 -5.83 12.72
C LEU A 47 14.32 -6.41 11.42
N GLY A 48 15.44 -7.11 11.51
CA GLY A 48 16.11 -7.73 10.35
C GLY A 48 15.23 -8.76 9.68
N GLY A 49 14.59 -9.64 10.47
CA GLY A 49 13.67 -10.67 9.97
C GLY A 49 12.45 -10.07 9.27
N LYS A 50 11.85 -9.02 9.84
CA LYS A 50 10.72 -8.30 9.23
C LYS A 50 11.09 -7.66 7.91
N ILE A 51 12.22 -6.95 7.85
CA ILE A 51 12.72 -6.28 6.63
C ILE A 51 13.05 -7.33 5.56
N LEU A 52 13.67 -8.47 5.95
CA LEU A 52 13.95 -9.57 5.03
C LEU A 52 12.66 -10.16 4.45
N PHE A 53 11.65 -10.38 5.28
CA PHE A 53 10.36 -10.91 4.84
C PHE A 53 9.68 -9.99 3.82
N ALA A 54 9.71 -8.68 4.06
CA ALA A 54 9.26 -7.68 3.09
C ALA A 54 10.09 -7.75 1.80
N GLY A 55 11.42 -7.78 1.91
CA GLY A 55 12.34 -7.79 0.78
C GLY A 55 12.13 -8.98 -0.15
N VAL A 56 12.06 -10.20 0.40
CA VAL A 56 11.78 -11.43 -0.35
C VAL A 56 10.43 -11.33 -1.06
N ARG A 57 9.38 -10.93 -0.34
CA ARG A 57 8.03 -10.74 -0.91
C ARG A 57 8.05 -9.82 -2.13
N PHE A 58 8.62 -8.63 -1.99
CA PHE A 58 8.57 -7.61 -3.06
C PHE A 58 9.52 -7.89 -4.20
N PHE A 59 10.68 -8.47 -3.93
CA PHE A 59 11.60 -8.91 -4.99
C PHE A 59 10.94 -9.99 -5.87
N MET A 60 10.32 -11.00 -5.26
CA MET A 60 9.60 -12.06 -5.99
C MET A 60 8.37 -11.52 -6.72
N ALA A 61 7.60 -10.64 -6.10
CA ALA A 61 6.44 -10.01 -6.74
C ALA A 61 6.87 -9.16 -7.96
N GLY A 62 7.92 -8.36 -7.83
CA GLY A 62 8.50 -7.60 -8.93
C GLY A 62 9.00 -8.48 -10.07
N THR A 63 9.61 -9.62 -9.72
CA THR A 63 10.04 -10.64 -10.70
C THR A 63 8.84 -11.22 -11.45
N ALA A 64 7.76 -11.56 -10.74
CA ALA A 64 6.54 -12.08 -11.35
C ALA A 64 5.91 -11.07 -12.33
N VAL A 65 5.82 -9.77 -11.95
CA VAL A 65 5.31 -8.71 -12.82
C VAL A 65 6.22 -8.51 -14.04
N THR A 66 7.54 -8.54 -13.86
CA THR A 66 8.52 -8.37 -14.95
C THR A 66 8.44 -9.54 -15.93
N LEU A 67 8.34 -10.78 -15.43
CA LEU A 67 8.15 -11.97 -16.27
C LEU A 67 6.83 -11.90 -17.05
N TYR A 68 5.72 -11.55 -16.38
CA TYR A 68 4.44 -11.35 -17.05
C TYR A 68 4.56 -10.32 -18.18
N ALA A 69 5.19 -9.17 -17.94
CA ALA A 69 5.42 -8.14 -18.94
C ALA A 69 6.31 -8.64 -20.10
N HIS A 70 7.28 -9.52 -19.81
CA HIS A 70 8.14 -10.14 -20.82
C HIS A 70 7.32 -11.09 -21.71
N PHE A 71 6.56 -12.02 -21.12
CA PHE A 71 5.72 -12.97 -21.88
C PHE A 71 4.63 -12.28 -22.71
N LYS A 72 4.08 -11.18 -22.21
CA LYS A 72 3.12 -10.35 -22.95
C LYS A 72 3.78 -9.44 -23.98
N LYS A 73 5.11 -9.51 -24.15
CA LYS A 73 5.88 -8.69 -25.09
C LYS A 73 5.62 -7.19 -24.92
N ILE A 74 5.35 -6.74 -23.69
CA ILE A 74 5.20 -5.32 -23.37
C ILE A 74 6.56 -4.66 -23.60
N ARG A 75 6.60 -3.61 -24.43
CA ARG A 75 7.85 -2.91 -24.76
C ARG A 75 8.44 -2.27 -23.50
N SER A 76 9.74 -2.25 -23.44
CA SER A 76 10.49 -1.46 -22.44
C SER A 76 10.86 -0.13 -23.10
N ASP A 77 10.29 0.95 -22.59
CA ASP A 77 10.55 2.30 -23.11
C ASP A 77 11.62 3.02 -22.27
N ILE A 78 12.47 2.25 -21.56
CA ILE A 78 13.58 2.78 -20.77
C ILE A 78 14.69 3.14 -21.75
N THR A 79 14.93 4.43 -21.94
CA THR A 79 15.81 4.95 -22.98
C THR A 79 17.09 5.61 -22.46
N GLY A 80 17.18 5.89 -21.16
CA GLY A 80 18.32 6.62 -20.63
C GLY A 80 18.56 6.54 -19.13
N LYS A 81 19.69 7.12 -18.69
CA LYS A 81 20.07 7.17 -17.26
C LYS A 81 19.01 7.87 -16.39
N GLY A 82 18.31 8.86 -16.94
CA GLY A 82 17.24 9.56 -16.24
C GLY A 82 16.06 8.64 -15.90
N ASP A 83 15.71 7.71 -16.78
CA ASP A 83 14.63 6.75 -16.55
C ASP A 83 15.00 5.75 -15.45
N LEU A 84 16.26 5.31 -15.42
CA LEU A 84 16.78 4.46 -14.33
C LEU A 84 16.73 5.20 -12.98
N GLY A 85 17.04 6.50 -12.96
CA GLY A 85 16.92 7.34 -11.75
C GLY A 85 15.48 7.38 -11.22
N TRP A 86 14.50 7.55 -12.11
CA TRP A 86 13.08 7.53 -11.73
C TRP A 86 12.62 6.15 -11.24
N LEU A 87 13.10 5.07 -11.86
CA LEU A 87 12.81 3.70 -11.39
C LEU A 87 13.43 3.43 -10.01
N ALA A 88 14.68 3.87 -9.80
CA ALA A 88 15.35 3.74 -8.51
C ALA A 88 14.62 4.55 -7.43
N LEU A 89 14.21 5.79 -7.73
CA LEU A 89 13.43 6.60 -6.81
C LEU A 89 12.08 5.97 -6.49
N LEU A 90 11.37 5.44 -7.49
CA LEU A 90 10.12 4.74 -7.29
C LEU A 90 10.33 3.47 -6.43
N GLY A 91 11.36 2.68 -6.69
CA GLY A 91 11.71 1.50 -5.91
C GLY A 91 12.08 1.84 -4.46
N LEU A 92 12.84 2.90 -4.27
CA LEU A 92 13.24 3.38 -2.95
C LEU A 92 12.02 3.84 -2.14
N VAL A 93 11.21 4.76 -2.69
CA VAL A 93 10.11 5.39 -1.93
C VAL A 93 8.90 4.48 -1.84
N ASN A 94 8.45 3.93 -2.97
CA ASN A 94 7.18 3.18 -3.04
C ASN A 94 7.33 1.70 -2.63
N THR A 95 8.54 1.21 -2.45
CA THR A 95 8.76 -0.19 -2.01
C THR A 95 9.69 -0.27 -0.81
N ALA A 96 10.95 0.19 -0.90
CA ALA A 96 11.91 -0.02 0.17
C ALA A 96 11.50 0.74 1.46
N LEU A 97 11.42 2.07 1.42
CA LEU A 97 11.07 2.87 2.61
C LEU A 97 9.63 2.60 3.06
N HIS A 98 8.69 2.57 2.12
CA HIS A 98 7.28 2.28 2.38
C HIS A 98 7.14 1.00 3.20
N TYR A 99 7.64 -0.13 2.71
CA TYR A 99 7.46 -1.41 3.40
C TYR A 99 8.40 -1.63 4.57
N MET A 100 9.57 -1.00 4.60
CA MET A 100 10.40 -0.98 5.80
C MET A 100 9.61 -0.37 6.97
N PHE A 101 9.02 0.79 6.77
CA PHE A 101 8.23 1.45 7.80
C PHE A 101 6.95 0.67 8.14
N ALA A 102 6.23 0.15 7.14
CA ALA A 102 5.02 -0.64 7.35
C ALA A 102 5.28 -1.90 8.19
N TYR A 103 6.32 -2.66 7.87
CA TYR A 103 6.63 -3.93 8.55
C TYR A 103 7.19 -3.72 9.95
N ILE A 104 7.99 -2.67 10.16
CA ILE A 104 8.42 -2.28 11.49
C ILE A 104 7.20 -1.88 12.33
N GLY A 105 6.40 -0.93 11.85
CA GLY A 105 5.24 -0.42 12.58
C GLY A 105 4.20 -1.50 12.91
N LEU A 106 3.91 -2.40 11.96
CA LEU A 106 3.00 -3.54 12.17
C LEU A 106 3.53 -4.52 13.23
N GLY A 107 4.83 -4.58 13.46
CA GLY A 107 5.41 -5.39 14.51
C GLY A 107 5.10 -4.88 15.93
N TYR A 108 4.79 -3.59 16.07
CA TYR A 108 4.48 -2.96 17.37
C TYR A 108 3.00 -2.64 17.53
N ASN A 109 2.22 -2.61 16.47
CA ASN A 109 0.79 -2.29 16.48
C ASN A 109 -0.09 -3.52 16.19
N SER A 110 -1.39 -3.43 16.52
CA SER A 110 -2.38 -4.36 16.00
C SER A 110 -2.55 -4.20 14.49
N SER A 111 -3.02 -5.24 13.80
CA SER A 111 -3.30 -5.19 12.37
C SER A 111 -4.38 -4.16 12.05
N ALA A 112 -5.45 -4.12 12.86
CA ALA A 112 -6.53 -3.16 12.72
C ALA A 112 -6.03 -1.71 12.84
N ARG A 113 -5.25 -1.38 13.91
CA ARG A 113 -4.68 -0.04 14.11
C ARG A 113 -3.77 0.37 12.96
N SER A 114 -2.92 -0.56 12.50
CA SER A 114 -1.99 -0.30 11.38
C SER A 114 -2.71 0.02 10.09
N THR A 115 -3.75 -0.74 9.71
CA THR A 115 -4.52 -0.48 8.49
C THR A 115 -5.25 0.86 8.49
N ILE A 116 -5.68 1.28 9.68
CA ILE A 116 -6.36 2.55 9.84
C ILE A 116 -5.38 3.72 9.65
N LEU A 117 -4.23 3.68 10.33
CA LEU A 117 -3.19 4.70 10.21
C LEU A 117 -2.62 4.76 8.78
N ASP A 118 -2.42 3.60 8.14
CA ASP A 118 -1.92 3.53 6.76
C ASP A 118 -2.86 4.23 5.76
N SER A 119 -4.16 4.20 6.01
CA SER A 119 -5.15 4.87 5.14
C SER A 119 -4.96 6.39 5.03
N MET A 120 -4.19 7.03 5.96
CA MET A 120 -3.77 8.43 5.84
C MET A 120 -3.00 8.68 4.54
N GLY A 121 -2.29 7.67 4.02
CA GLY A 121 -1.57 7.77 2.76
C GLY A 121 -2.45 8.14 1.58
N GLY A 122 -3.69 7.63 1.53
CA GLY A 122 -4.68 8.00 0.52
C GLY A 122 -5.07 9.47 0.60
N PHE A 123 -5.31 9.99 1.80
CA PHE A 123 -5.64 11.41 2.00
C PHE A 123 -4.46 12.32 1.71
N PHE A 124 -3.24 11.97 2.15
CA PHE A 124 -2.02 12.70 1.80
C PHE A 124 -1.81 12.73 0.28
N LEU A 125 -2.05 11.61 -0.40
CA LEU A 125 -1.95 11.53 -1.86
C LEU A 125 -2.95 12.46 -2.56
N ILE A 126 -4.22 12.50 -2.09
CA ILE A 126 -5.23 13.41 -2.63
C ILE A 126 -4.80 14.87 -2.45
N LEU A 127 -4.38 15.26 -1.24
CA LEU A 127 -3.93 16.62 -0.95
C LEU A 127 -2.75 17.02 -1.82
N LEU A 128 -1.71 16.21 -1.89
CA LEU A 128 -0.52 16.50 -2.67
C LEU A 128 -0.79 16.48 -4.18
N SER A 129 -1.63 15.55 -4.67
CA SER A 129 -1.96 15.49 -6.09
C SER A 129 -2.68 16.73 -6.59
N THR A 130 -3.57 17.29 -5.78
CA THR A 130 -4.33 18.51 -6.13
C THR A 130 -3.47 19.78 -6.15
N ILE A 131 -2.32 19.77 -5.47
CA ILE A 131 -1.35 20.88 -5.49
C ILE A 131 -0.40 20.73 -6.68
N ILE A 132 0.02 19.50 -7.00
CA ILE A 132 1.11 19.23 -7.95
C ILE A 132 0.59 19.09 -9.40
N PHE A 133 -0.59 18.47 -9.58
CA PHE A 133 -1.11 18.17 -10.92
C PHE A 133 -2.28 19.08 -11.30
N ALA A 134 -2.13 19.81 -12.39
CA ALA A 134 -3.15 20.74 -12.89
C ALA A 134 -4.45 20.05 -13.35
N ASP A 135 -4.38 18.75 -13.68
CA ASP A 135 -5.52 17.91 -14.06
C ASP A 135 -6.30 17.32 -12.86
N ASP A 136 -5.84 17.59 -11.63
CA ASP A 136 -6.45 17.03 -10.41
C ASP A 136 -6.70 18.11 -9.33
N LYS A 137 -7.55 19.09 -9.65
CA LYS A 137 -7.79 20.25 -8.78
C LYS A 137 -8.53 19.87 -7.49
N MET A 138 -8.21 20.60 -6.42
CA MET A 138 -8.95 20.55 -5.16
C MET A 138 -10.38 21.03 -5.37
N THR A 139 -11.33 20.28 -4.84
CA THR A 139 -12.74 20.66 -4.77
C THR A 139 -13.20 20.64 -3.32
N TRP A 140 -14.25 21.37 -3.01
CA TRP A 140 -14.89 21.35 -1.68
C TRP A 140 -15.22 19.92 -1.22
N ARG A 141 -15.71 19.08 -2.13
CA ARG A 141 -16.03 17.67 -1.84
C ARG A 141 -14.81 16.84 -1.48
N LYS A 142 -13.69 17.03 -2.18
CA LYS A 142 -12.42 16.37 -1.83
C LYS A 142 -11.94 16.81 -0.46
N ALA A 143 -11.99 18.11 -0.16
CA ALA A 143 -11.62 18.64 1.14
C ALA A 143 -12.49 18.07 2.27
N LEU A 144 -13.81 18.07 2.10
CA LEU A 144 -14.75 17.50 3.08
C LEU A 144 -14.54 15.98 3.26
N GLY A 145 -14.34 15.25 2.17
CA GLY A 145 -14.08 13.81 2.24
C GLY A 145 -12.78 13.48 2.96
N CYS A 146 -11.72 14.26 2.72
CA CYS A 146 -10.45 14.12 3.45
C CYS A 146 -10.63 14.43 4.94
N LEU A 147 -11.36 15.50 5.30
CA LEU A 147 -11.63 15.85 6.69
C LEU A 147 -12.42 14.75 7.42
N LEU A 148 -13.45 14.19 6.79
CA LEU A 148 -14.21 13.07 7.36
C LEU A 148 -13.33 11.81 7.53
N GLY A 149 -12.47 11.51 6.56
CA GLY A 149 -11.53 10.41 6.66
C GLY A 149 -10.55 10.58 7.82
N VAL A 150 -9.94 11.75 7.94
CA VAL A 150 -9.02 12.09 9.05
C VAL A 150 -9.75 12.02 10.40
N ALA A 151 -10.95 12.60 10.51
CA ALA A 151 -11.75 12.56 11.72
C ALA A 151 -12.13 11.11 12.10
N GLY A 152 -12.44 10.26 11.11
CA GLY A 152 -12.66 8.82 11.32
C GLY A 152 -11.44 8.13 11.91
N ILE A 153 -10.24 8.43 11.41
CA ILE A 153 -8.99 7.87 11.93
C ILE A 153 -8.70 8.37 13.36
N ILE A 154 -8.95 9.65 13.64
CA ILE A 154 -8.78 10.21 15.00
C ILE A 154 -9.75 9.51 15.97
N SER A 155 -10.99 9.23 15.57
CA SER A 155 -12.00 8.59 16.43
C SER A 155 -11.58 7.23 16.98
N ILE A 156 -10.68 6.52 16.31
CA ILE A 156 -10.17 5.21 16.75
C ILE A 156 -9.31 5.29 17.99
N ASN A 157 -8.60 6.42 18.15
CA ASN A 157 -7.71 6.63 19.27
C ASN A 157 -8.42 7.25 20.50
N ILE A 158 -9.70 7.63 20.36
CA ILE A 158 -10.48 8.19 21.46
C ILE A 158 -11.00 7.02 22.31
N GLN A 159 -10.41 6.83 23.48
CA GLN A 159 -10.91 5.90 24.50
C GLN A 159 -11.41 6.71 25.71
N PRO A 160 -12.66 6.48 26.19
CA PRO A 160 -13.15 7.15 27.37
C PRO A 160 -12.24 6.82 28.59
N GLY A 161 -11.72 7.85 29.24
CA GLY A 161 -10.89 7.72 30.44
C GLY A 161 -9.43 7.34 30.21
N ALA A 162 -8.98 7.15 28.97
CA ALA A 162 -7.58 6.94 28.65
C ALA A 162 -6.90 8.23 28.16
N ASP A 163 -5.62 8.39 28.49
CA ASP A 163 -4.82 9.46 27.91
C ASP A 163 -4.67 9.22 26.40
N PHE A 164 -5.10 10.19 25.58
CA PHE A 164 -5.07 10.10 24.12
C PHE A 164 -3.67 9.77 23.57
N PHE A 165 -2.63 10.17 24.28
CA PHE A 165 -1.25 9.97 23.86
C PHE A 165 -0.57 8.75 24.48
N ALA A 166 -1.16 8.13 25.51
CA ALA A 166 -0.52 7.04 26.27
C ALA A 166 -0.13 5.83 25.42
N ASP A 167 -0.93 5.52 24.38
CA ASP A 167 -0.73 4.36 23.52
C ASP A 167 0.01 4.68 22.21
N ILE A 168 0.41 5.94 22.00
CA ILE A 168 1.09 6.36 20.77
C ILE A 168 2.59 6.10 20.91
N THR A 169 3.10 5.23 20.04
CA THR A 169 4.54 4.94 19.98
C THR A 169 5.15 5.31 18.64
N PHE A 170 6.38 5.82 18.67
CA PHE A 170 7.08 6.15 17.42
C PHE A 170 7.33 4.91 16.56
N MET A 171 7.73 3.78 17.18
CA MET A 171 8.04 2.53 16.47
C MET A 171 6.78 1.84 15.91
N GLY A 172 5.61 2.08 16.51
CA GLY A 172 4.32 1.63 16.00
C GLY A 172 3.69 2.66 15.07
N ASP A 173 3.06 3.67 15.66
CA ASP A 173 2.24 4.64 14.94
C ASP A 173 3.07 5.56 14.05
N GLY A 174 4.22 6.03 14.54
CA GLY A 174 5.12 6.90 13.79
C GLY A 174 5.63 6.21 12.51
N MET A 175 6.01 4.93 12.59
CA MET A 175 6.43 4.17 11.41
C MET A 175 5.30 3.98 10.41
N ILE A 176 4.08 3.68 10.85
CA ILE A 176 2.93 3.58 9.93
C ILE A 176 2.59 4.94 9.29
N LEU A 177 2.73 6.06 10.01
CA LEU A 177 2.54 7.38 9.41
C LEU A 177 3.64 7.72 8.39
N LEU A 178 4.90 7.34 8.64
CA LEU A 178 5.97 7.46 7.64
C LEU A 178 5.69 6.59 6.41
N ASN A 179 5.17 5.38 6.60
CA ASN A 179 4.66 4.55 5.53
C ASN A 179 3.57 5.26 4.72
N ALA A 180 2.58 5.88 5.39
CA ALA A 180 1.52 6.66 4.75
C ALA A 180 2.08 7.83 3.90
N CYS A 181 3.11 8.53 4.38
CA CYS A 181 3.83 9.53 3.60
C CYS A 181 4.49 8.92 2.35
N CYS A 182 5.12 7.74 2.48
CA CYS A 182 5.71 7.04 1.35
C CYS A 182 4.64 6.60 0.34
N THR A 183 3.44 6.19 0.78
CA THR A 183 2.29 5.91 -0.09
C THR A 183 1.94 7.12 -0.96
N ALA A 184 1.83 8.29 -0.35
CA ALA A 184 1.50 9.52 -1.05
C ALA A 184 2.59 9.89 -2.08
N LEU A 185 3.85 9.94 -1.67
CA LEU A 185 4.98 10.26 -2.54
C LEU A 185 5.13 9.20 -3.65
N GLY A 186 4.99 7.91 -3.32
CA GLY A 186 5.05 6.82 -4.29
C GLY A 186 3.98 6.93 -5.37
N GLY A 187 2.74 7.30 -5.00
CA GLY A 187 1.66 7.55 -5.95
C GLY A 187 1.96 8.71 -6.90
N LEU A 188 2.51 9.82 -6.40
CA LEU A 188 2.94 10.96 -7.23
C LEU A 188 4.06 10.56 -8.19
N ILE A 189 5.09 9.86 -7.70
CA ILE A 189 6.21 9.38 -8.52
C ILE A 189 5.69 8.40 -9.58
N THR A 190 4.77 7.50 -9.23
CA THR A 190 4.11 6.57 -10.17
C THR A 190 3.46 7.32 -11.32
N ARG A 191 2.75 8.43 -11.04
CA ARG A 191 2.12 9.26 -12.09
C ARG A 191 3.16 9.91 -13.02
N VAL A 192 4.28 10.39 -12.48
CA VAL A 192 5.38 10.95 -13.28
C VAL A 192 6.04 9.88 -14.13
N VAL A 193 6.33 8.72 -13.54
CA VAL A 193 6.96 7.57 -14.22
C VAL A 193 6.07 7.04 -15.35
N SER A 194 4.75 6.95 -15.12
CA SER A 194 3.79 6.47 -16.13
C SER A 194 3.72 7.33 -17.41
N ARG A 195 4.14 8.61 -17.31
CA ARG A 195 4.23 9.51 -18.49
C ARG A 195 5.54 9.33 -19.28
N ARG A 196 6.52 8.62 -18.71
CA ARG A 196 7.86 8.44 -19.30
C ARG A 196 8.06 7.03 -19.87
N MET A 197 7.48 6.03 -19.22
CA MET A 197 7.70 4.63 -19.57
C MET A 197 6.46 3.77 -19.28
N ASN A 198 6.44 2.57 -19.83
CA ASN A 198 5.35 1.63 -19.60
C ASN A 198 5.22 1.28 -18.11
N ILE A 199 4.05 1.57 -17.53
CA ILE A 199 3.82 1.45 -16.08
C ILE A 199 3.93 0.01 -15.57
N MET A 200 3.57 -1.00 -16.37
CA MET A 200 3.72 -2.40 -15.98
C MET A 200 5.19 -2.78 -15.79
N ARG A 201 6.04 -2.37 -16.73
CA ARG A 201 7.50 -2.56 -16.63
C ARG A 201 8.07 -1.79 -15.45
N ALA A 202 7.67 -0.51 -15.30
CA ALA A 202 8.11 0.32 -14.19
C ALA A 202 7.75 -0.29 -12.83
N THR A 203 6.53 -0.83 -12.68
CA THR A 203 6.08 -1.50 -11.46
C THR A 203 6.97 -2.71 -11.15
N GLY A 204 7.19 -3.60 -12.12
CA GLY A 204 8.03 -4.78 -11.93
C GLY A 204 9.46 -4.41 -11.48
N TYR A 205 10.11 -3.52 -12.22
CA TYR A 205 11.49 -3.10 -11.90
C TYR A 205 11.59 -2.34 -10.57
N SER A 206 10.67 -1.42 -10.27
CA SER A 206 10.69 -0.69 -9.00
C SER A 206 10.51 -1.60 -7.80
N MET A 207 9.63 -2.62 -7.91
CA MET A 207 9.46 -3.63 -6.85
C MET A 207 10.71 -4.51 -6.70
N GLN A 208 11.39 -4.88 -7.80
CA GLN A 208 12.66 -5.62 -7.73
C GLN A 208 13.75 -4.78 -7.06
N ILE A 209 13.91 -3.51 -7.48
CA ILE A 209 14.89 -2.59 -6.88
C ILE A 209 14.60 -2.39 -5.40
N GLY A 210 13.35 -2.07 -5.05
CA GLY A 210 12.97 -1.86 -3.66
C GLY A 210 13.09 -3.11 -2.80
N GLY A 211 12.70 -4.28 -3.34
CA GLY A 211 12.87 -5.58 -2.69
C GLY A 211 14.35 -5.93 -2.46
N ALA A 212 15.20 -5.69 -3.46
CA ALA A 212 16.65 -5.87 -3.33
C ALA A 212 17.25 -4.94 -2.27
N LEU A 213 16.84 -3.67 -2.23
CA LEU A 213 17.26 -2.72 -1.19
C LEU A 213 16.84 -3.19 0.20
N LEU A 214 15.61 -3.72 0.37
CA LEU A 214 15.16 -4.28 1.64
C LEU A 214 15.99 -5.50 2.05
N ILE A 215 16.28 -6.44 1.13
CA ILE A 215 17.13 -7.60 1.40
C ILE A 215 18.53 -7.14 1.82
N LEU A 216 19.10 -6.17 1.10
CA LEU A 216 20.41 -5.60 1.44
C LEU A 216 20.39 -4.95 2.83
N THR A 217 19.36 -4.16 3.14
CA THR A 217 19.19 -3.56 4.47
C THR A 217 19.09 -4.63 5.55
N ALA A 218 18.35 -5.72 5.31
CA ALA A 218 18.24 -6.84 6.25
C ALA A 218 19.58 -7.51 6.53
N VAL A 219 20.47 -7.62 5.54
CA VAL A 219 21.83 -8.16 5.74
C VAL A 219 22.63 -7.29 6.71
N PHE A 220 22.48 -5.96 6.64
CA PHE A 220 23.17 -5.04 7.58
C PHE A 220 22.54 -5.03 8.97
N VAL A 221 21.20 -5.04 9.06
CA VAL A 221 20.48 -5.05 10.34
C VAL A 221 20.61 -6.40 11.05
N ARG A 222 20.83 -7.46 10.31
CA ARG A 222 20.93 -8.87 10.73
C ARG A 222 19.66 -9.40 11.38
N PRO A 223 18.98 -10.38 10.76
CA PRO A 223 17.89 -11.10 11.41
C PRO A 223 18.40 -11.79 12.68
N ASN A 224 17.62 -11.70 13.76
CA ASN A 224 17.96 -12.31 15.04
C ASN A 224 17.53 -13.80 15.10
N THR A 225 16.58 -14.18 14.23
CA THR A 225 15.98 -15.51 14.21
C THR A 225 16.18 -16.18 12.85
N ALA A 226 16.48 -17.48 12.87
CA ALA A 226 16.43 -18.30 11.68
C ALA A 226 14.97 -18.58 11.30
N TRP A 227 14.63 -18.41 10.03
CA TRP A 227 13.27 -18.69 9.57
C TRP A 227 12.95 -20.18 9.65
N VAL A 228 11.78 -20.49 10.20
CA VAL A 228 11.20 -21.83 10.16
C VAL A 228 10.26 -21.92 8.96
N PHE A 229 10.56 -22.85 8.05
CA PHE A 229 9.75 -23.05 6.85
C PHE A 229 8.67 -24.09 7.11
N THR A 230 7.42 -23.64 7.29
CA THR A 230 6.23 -24.49 7.33
C THR A 230 5.50 -24.42 5.99
N ALA A 231 4.77 -25.47 5.61
CA ALA A 231 3.94 -25.44 4.39
C ALA A 231 2.93 -24.29 4.42
N LYS A 232 2.36 -24.00 5.59
CA LYS A 232 1.42 -22.89 5.81
C LYS A 232 2.13 -21.53 5.67
N GLY A 233 3.33 -21.36 6.24
CA GLY A 233 4.13 -20.14 6.10
C GLY A 233 4.48 -19.84 4.65
N VAL A 234 4.96 -20.85 3.92
CA VAL A 234 5.26 -20.74 2.48
C VAL A 234 3.99 -20.36 1.68
N PHE A 235 2.85 -20.99 1.96
CA PHE A 235 1.58 -20.63 1.31
C PHE A 235 1.18 -19.18 1.58
N ILE A 236 1.30 -18.70 2.82
CA ILE A 236 1.02 -17.30 3.18
C ILE A 236 1.95 -16.35 2.42
N LEU A 237 3.24 -16.67 2.34
CA LEU A 237 4.21 -15.87 1.59
C LEU A 237 3.84 -15.82 0.09
N LEU A 238 3.46 -16.94 -0.51
CA LEU A 238 3.02 -16.99 -1.91
C LEU A 238 1.74 -16.15 -2.14
N CYS A 239 0.76 -16.22 -1.24
CA CYS A 239 -0.41 -15.35 -1.27
C CYS A 239 -0.02 -13.87 -1.21
N LEU A 240 0.88 -13.50 -0.31
CA LEU A 240 1.38 -12.13 -0.18
C LEU A 240 2.12 -11.65 -1.43
N ILE A 241 2.92 -12.52 -2.07
CA ILE A 241 3.61 -12.25 -3.34
C ILE A 241 2.57 -11.99 -4.44
N ALA A 242 1.56 -12.86 -4.55
CA ALA A 242 0.49 -12.71 -5.55
C ALA A 242 -0.31 -11.43 -5.35
N ILE A 243 -0.71 -11.11 -4.10
CA ILE A 243 -1.38 -9.85 -3.76
C ILE A 243 -0.50 -8.66 -4.19
N SER A 244 0.80 -8.68 -3.87
CA SER A 244 1.68 -7.59 -4.26
C SER A 244 1.78 -7.44 -5.77
N ALA A 245 2.06 -8.53 -6.50
CA ALA A 245 2.22 -8.49 -7.95
C ALA A 245 0.97 -7.97 -8.65
N VAL A 246 -0.19 -8.53 -8.31
CA VAL A 246 -1.46 -8.22 -8.98
C VAL A 246 -1.97 -6.83 -8.58
N CYS A 247 -2.04 -6.54 -7.27
CA CYS A 247 -2.62 -5.28 -6.80
C CYS A 247 -1.77 -4.07 -7.20
N PHE A 248 -0.42 -4.15 -7.10
CA PHE A 248 0.44 -3.05 -7.56
C PHE A 248 0.36 -2.83 -9.06
N ALA A 249 0.33 -3.90 -9.86
CA ALA A 249 0.19 -3.78 -11.31
C ALA A 249 -1.12 -3.09 -11.70
N ILE A 250 -2.24 -3.48 -11.07
CA ILE A 250 -3.55 -2.86 -11.31
C ILE A 250 -3.59 -1.43 -10.79
N TYR A 251 -3.18 -1.18 -9.56
CA TYR A 251 -3.25 0.14 -8.94
C TYR A 251 -2.41 1.19 -9.66
N ASN A 252 -1.17 0.86 -9.99
CA ASN A 252 -0.29 1.75 -10.73
C ASN A 252 -0.81 2.03 -12.15
N ALA A 253 -1.43 1.03 -12.81
CA ALA A 253 -2.10 1.24 -14.08
C ALA A 253 -3.32 2.18 -13.91
N LEU A 254 -4.14 2.03 -12.88
CA LEU A 254 -5.25 2.93 -12.60
C LEU A 254 -4.76 4.36 -12.36
N LEU A 255 -3.70 4.56 -11.56
CA LEU A 255 -3.09 5.87 -11.34
C LEU A 255 -2.53 6.49 -12.62
N SER A 256 -2.13 5.68 -13.59
CA SER A 256 -1.62 6.18 -14.88
C SER A 256 -2.73 6.63 -15.82
N TYR A 257 -3.92 6.03 -15.74
CA TYR A 257 -5.02 6.29 -16.67
C TYR A 257 -6.08 7.25 -16.14
N HIS A 258 -6.20 7.40 -14.83
CA HIS A 258 -7.25 8.19 -14.19
C HIS A 258 -6.64 9.30 -13.31
N PRO A 259 -7.39 10.38 -13.00
CA PRO A 259 -6.99 11.36 -11.99
C PRO A 259 -6.66 10.67 -10.66
N ILE A 260 -5.54 11.05 -10.05
CA ILE A 260 -5.03 10.38 -8.84
C ILE A 260 -6.06 10.38 -7.72
N SER A 261 -6.71 11.52 -7.48
CA SER A 261 -7.71 11.66 -6.41
C SER A 261 -8.91 10.72 -6.56
N GLN A 262 -9.30 10.40 -7.81
CA GLN A 262 -10.40 9.47 -8.08
C GLN A 262 -10.05 8.01 -7.76
N ILE A 263 -8.77 7.67 -7.74
CA ILE A 263 -8.30 6.33 -7.40
C ILE A 263 -7.89 6.28 -5.92
N ALA A 264 -7.14 7.27 -5.46
CA ALA A 264 -6.61 7.31 -4.10
C ALA A 264 -7.72 7.33 -3.02
N ILE A 265 -8.90 7.86 -3.33
CA ILE A 265 -10.04 7.86 -2.39
C ILE A 265 -10.45 6.44 -1.97
N TYR A 266 -10.26 5.43 -2.84
CA TYR A 266 -10.59 4.04 -2.51
C TYR A 266 -9.64 3.45 -1.45
N ASN A 267 -8.44 4.05 -1.23
CA ASN A 267 -7.55 3.64 -0.15
C ASN A 267 -8.22 3.73 1.22
N SER A 268 -9.21 4.59 1.38
CA SER A 268 -10.00 4.69 2.61
C SER A 268 -10.92 3.47 2.88
N LEU A 269 -11.06 2.53 1.93
CA LEU A 269 -11.65 1.20 2.20
C LEU A 269 -10.70 0.28 2.99
N ILE A 270 -9.39 0.55 2.96
CA ILE A 270 -8.39 -0.29 3.65
C ILE A 270 -8.68 -0.42 5.13
N PRO A 271 -8.93 0.65 5.91
CA PRO A 271 -9.22 0.51 7.33
C PRO A 271 -10.49 -0.28 7.61
N VAL A 272 -11.53 -0.09 6.76
CA VAL A 272 -12.80 -0.82 6.89
C VAL A 272 -12.60 -2.32 6.74
N LEU A 273 -12.03 -2.71 5.60
CA LEU A 273 -11.79 -4.11 5.26
C LEU A 273 -10.70 -4.71 6.15
N GLY A 274 -9.67 -3.91 6.51
CA GLY A 274 -8.57 -4.36 7.35
C GLY A 274 -9.01 -4.73 8.76
N VAL A 275 -9.90 -3.96 9.36
CA VAL A 275 -10.51 -4.29 10.68
C VAL A 275 -11.33 -5.58 10.59
N ILE A 276 -12.12 -5.75 9.52
CA ILE A 276 -12.89 -6.98 9.31
C ILE A 276 -11.97 -8.18 9.16
N PHE A 277 -10.94 -8.10 8.33
CA PHE A 277 -10.00 -9.20 8.12
C PHE A 277 -9.12 -9.47 9.35
N ALA A 278 -8.75 -8.44 10.14
CA ALA A 278 -8.04 -8.62 11.39
C ALA A 278 -8.89 -9.40 12.41
N ALA A 279 -10.18 -9.07 12.54
CA ALA A 279 -11.10 -9.80 13.40
C ALA A 279 -11.30 -11.26 12.94
N LEU A 280 -11.47 -11.49 11.63
CA LEU A 280 -11.73 -12.82 11.08
C LEU A 280 -10.49 -13.74 11.11
N LEU A 281 -9.28 -13.20 10.84
CA LEU A 281 -8.09 -14.03 10.69
C LEU A 281 -7.18 -14.06 11.92
N LEU A 282 -7.19 -13.00 12.72
CA LEU A 282 -6.34 -12.86 13.90
C LEU A 282 -7.16 -12.87 15.20
N HIS A 283 -8.50 -12.93 15.11
CA HIS A 283 -9.40 -12.82 16.26
C HIS A 283 -9.19 -11.54 17.08
N GLU A 284 -8.76 -10.44 16.40
CA GLU A 284 -8.65 -9.13 17.04
C GLU A 284 -10.03 -8.60 17.42
N GLU A 285 -10.16 -7.96 18.58
CA GLU A 285 -11.44 -7.44 19.07
C GLU A 285 -11.96 -6.29 18.21
N LEU A 286 -13.24 -6.37 17.84
CA LEU A 286 -13.94 -5.29 17.13
C LEU A 286 -14.38 -4.22 18.14
N ARG A 287 -13.69 -3.09 18.15
CA ARG A 287 -14.05 -1.95 18.99
C ARG A 287 -15.11 -1.08 18.31
N ILE A 288 -16.02 -0.50 19.10
CA ILE A 288 -17.06 0.40 18.57
C ILE A 288 -16.48 1.60 17.80
N GLN A 289 -15.31 2.08 18.19
CA GLN A 289 -14.57 3.15 17.51
C GLN A 289 -14.24 2.80 16.05
N TYR A 290 -13.97 1.52 15.77
CA TYR A 290 -13.71 1.04 14.41
C TYR A 290 -14.96 1.18 13.53
N ILE A 291 -16.15 0.91 14.08
CA ILE A 291 -17.42 1.07 13.36
C ILE A 291 -17.67 2.55 13.03
N ILE A 292 -17.43 3.44 13.98
CA ILE A 292 -17.56 4.89 13.77
C ILE A 292 -16.61 5.36 12.67
N ALA A 293 -15.33 4.95 12.74
CA ALA A 293 -14.33 5.28 11.73
C ALA A 293 -14.74 4.78 10.34
N VAL A 294 -15.22 3.54 10.24
CA VAL A 294 -15.73 2.94 9.01
C VAL A 294 -16.82 3.79 8.37
N ILE A 295 -17.82 4.22 9.17
CA ILE A 295 -18.93 5.05 8.68
C ILE A 295 -18.40 6.40 8.18
N MET A 296 -17.52 7.06 8.94
CA MET A 296 -16.96 8.36 8.57
C MET A 296 -16.14 8.28 7.28
N VAL A 297 -15.31 7.24 7.16
CA VAL A 297 -14.50 6.96 5.97
C VAL A 297 -15.40 6.66 4.77
N ALA A 298 -16.41 5.82 4.91
CA ALA A 298 -17.37 5.50 3.84
C ALA A 298 -18.14 6.74 3.37
N CYS A 299 -18.57 7.61 4.29
CA CYS A 299 -19.18 8.89 3.96
C CYS A 299 -18.19 9.79 3.19
N GLY A 300 -16.94 9.87 3.62
CA GLY A 300 -15.88 10.62 2.93
C GLY A 300 -15.69 10.14 1.49
N ILE A 301 -15.61 8.81 1.27
CA ILE A 301 -15.54 8.22 -0.07
C ILE A 301 -16.72 8.62 -0.93
N HIS A 302 -17.93 8.49 -0.38
CA HIS A 302 -19.15 8.83 -1.10
C HIS A 302 -19.15 10.28 -1.57
N ILE A 303 -18.82 11.22 -0.66
CA ILE A 303 -18.80 12.66 -0.95
C ILE A 303 -17.79 13.01 -2.04
N VAL A 304 -16.59 12.43 -2.00
CA VAL A 304 -15.55 12.69 -3.02
C VAL A 304 -15.96 12.16 -4.40
N ASN A 305 -16.63 11.02 -4.47
CA ASN A 305 -17.02 10.38 -5.73
C ASN A 305 -18.36 10.86 -6.30
N HIS A 306 -19.19 11.51 -5.49
CA HIS A 306 -20.48 12.05 -5.97
C HIS A 306 -20.23 13.29 -6.81
N LYS A 307 -20.71 13.29 -8.07
CA LYS A 307 -20.61 14.45 -8.99
C LYS A 307 -21.53 15.60 -8.56
#